data_71d6a556e6fa23b95caca8899606823a
#
_entry.id   71d6a556e6fa23b95caca8899606823a
#
_cell.length_a   1.000
_cell.length_b   1.000
_cell.length_c   1.000
_cell.angle_alpha   90.00
_cell.angle_beta   90.00
_cell.angle_gamma   90.00
#
_symmetry.space_group_name_H-M   'P 1'
#
loop_
_entity.id
_entity.type
_entity.pdbx_description
1 polymer ?
#
loop_
_entity_poly.entity_id
_entity_poly.type
_entity_poly.pdbx_seq_one_letter_code
_entity_poly.pdbx_strand_id
1 'polypeptide(L)'
;MFPTILFFIFASVLVGAALGVILSRNPVYSALLLVLCFFNSAVIWVLLDAEFLGIVLVLVYVGAVMVLFLFVVMMLDINLERLRKDFVGYWPLTVAVAGFVVFAMINVIVVKHLGGAALKTAPAIAADYSNTRDLGVQLFTRYAYPAQVAAVILLVASIAAIVLTLRQRKGGKPQDIAKQVAVRARDRVRLVKMASEKRP
;
A
#
# COMPACT_ATOMS: atom_id res chain seq x y z
N MET A 1 -30.35 -12.10 -11.14
CA MET A 1 -29.99 -13.30 -10.33
C MET A 1 -28.50 -13.65 -10.43
N PHE A 2 -27.91 -13.74 -11.63
CA PHE A 2 -26.49 -14.08 -11.79
C PHE A 2 -25.53 -13.13 -11.03
N PRO A 3 -25.63 -11.78 -11.13
CA PRO A 3 -24.74 -10.86 -10.38
C PRO A 3 -24.87 -11.01 -8.86
N THR A 4 -26.08 -11.27 -8.37
CA THR A 4 -26.34 -11.44 -6.93
C THR A 4 -25.64 -12.71 -6.38
N ILE A 5 -25.66 -13.79 -7.14
CA ILE A 5 -24.97 -15.04 -6.76
C ILE A 5 -23.46 -14.80 -6.73
N LEU A 6 -22.89 -14.14 -7.75
CA LEU A 6 -21.47 -13.77 -7.77
C LEU A 6 -21.12 -12.90 -6.58
N PHE A 7 -21.93 -11.88 -6.27
CA PHE A 7 -21.72 -11.01 -5.11
C PHE A 7 -21.59 -11.83 -3.82
N PHE A 8 -22.50 -12.74 -3.54
CA PHE A 8 -22.43 -13.54 -2.30
C PHE A 8 -21.23 -14.49 -2.28
N ILE A 9 -20.82 -15.04 -3.42
CA ILE A 9 -19.62 -15.88 -3.51
C ILE A 9 -18.38 -15.05 -3.14
N PHE A 10 -18.15 -13.93 -3.83
CA PHE A 10 -16.97 -13.08 -3.58
C PHE A 10 -17.01 -12.45 -2.18
N ALA A 11 -18.18 -12.07 -1.67
CA ALA A 11 -18.33 -11.57 -0.31
C ALA A 11 -17.98 -12.64 0.74
N SER A 12 -18.40 -13.89 0.54
CA SER A 12 -18.07 -14.99 1.45
C SER A 12 -16.55 -15.27 1.45
N VAL A 13 -15.93 -15.31 0.27
CA VAL A 13 -14.47 -15.47 0.15
C VAL A 13 -13.74 -14.31 0.81
N LEU A 14 -14.22 -13.07 0.63
CA LEU A 14 -13.65 -11.87 1.25
C LEU A 14 -13.67 -11.97 2.78
N VAL A 15 -14.82 -12.33 3.37
CA VAL A 15 -14.94 -12.48 4.84
C VAL A 15 -14.06 -13.61 5.34
N GLY A 16 -14.04 -14.76 4.64
CA GLY A 16 -13.17 -15.88 5.00
C GLY A 16 -11.68 -15.52 4.94
N ALA A 17 -11.26 -14.84 3.87
CA ALA A 17 -9.89 -14.37 3.72
C ALA A 17 -9.54 -13.32 4.81
N ALA A 18 -10.43 -12.37 5.12
CA ALA A 18 -10.23 -11.38 6.17
C ALA A 18 -10.06 -12.00 7.55
N LEU A 19 -10.86 -13.01 7.87
CA LEU A 19 -10.67 -13.80 9.10
C LEU A 19 -9.32 -14.53 9.07
N GLY A 20 -8.93 -15.09 7.94
CA GLY A 20 -7.63 -15.72 7.75
C GLY A 20 -6.46 -14.77 7.97
N VAL A 21 -6.57 -13.50 7.54
CA VAL A 21 -5.55 -12.45 7.79
C VAL A 21 -5.30 -12.30 9.29
N ILE A 22 -6.37 -12.26 10.09
CA ILE A 22 -6.28 -12.02 11.54
C ILE A 22 -5.80 -13.27 12.27
N LEU A 23 -6.26 -14.45 11.86
CA LEU A 23 -5.97 -15.73 12.51
C LEU A 23 -4.62 -16.32 12.13
N SER A 24 -4.06 -15.91 10.99
CA SER A 24 -2.79 -16.43 10.51
C SER A 24 -1.65 -16.10 11.47
N ARG A 25 -0.82 -17.13 11.74
CA ARG A 25 0.38 -16.99 12.58
C ARG A 25 1.59 -16.50 11.79
N ASN A 26 1.59 -16.75 10.49
CA ASN A 26 2.69 -16.40 9.61
C ASN A 26 2.37 -15.07 8.90
N PRO A 27 3.21 -14.04 9.03
CA PRO A 27 2.96 -12.74 8.42
C PRO A 27 2.91 -12.79 6.89
N VAL A 28 3.63 -13.72 6.26
CA VAL A 28 3.60 -13.90 4.81
C VAL A 28 2.24 -14.45 4.35
N TYR A 29 1.71 -15.47 5.04
CA TYR A 29 0.36 -15.97 4.74
C TYR A 29 -0.72 -14.93 5.01
N SER A 30 -0.58 -14.15 6.09
CA SER A 30 -1.50 -13.03 6.37
C SER A 30 -1.49 -12.00 5.24
N ALA A 31 -0.31 -11.64 4.74
CA ALA A 31 -0.18 -10.71 3.62
C ALA A 31 -0.77 -11.28 2.32
N LEU A 32 -0.57 -12.56 2.02
CA LEU A 32 -1.18 -13.21 0.84
C LEU A 32 -2.71 -13.26 0.94
N LEU A 33 -3.26 -13.53 2.14
CA LEU A 33 -4.70 -13.48 2.37
C LEU A 33 -5.25 -12.05 2.23
N LEU A 34 -4.47 -11.03 2.61
CA LEU A 34 -4.84 -9.63 2.42
C LEU A 34 -4.87 -9.26 0.93
N VAL A 35 -3.93 -9.76 0.12
CA VAL A 35 -3.99 -9.65 -1.35
C VAL A 35 -5.28 -10.25 -1.89
N LEU A 36 -5.66 -11.43 -1.40
CA LEU A 36 -6.92 -12.09 -1.78
C LEU A 36 -8.14 -11.23 -1.38
N CYS A 37 -8.12 -10.60 -0.20
CA CYS A 37 -9.17 -9.67 0.22
C CYS A 37 -9.32 -8.49 -0.75
N PHE A 38 -8.23 -7.84 -1.11
CA PHE A 38 -8.27 -6.71 -2.05
C PHE A 38 -8.76 -7.14 -3.44
N PHE A 39 -8.31 -8.29 -3.92
CA PHE A 39 -8.78 -8.81 -5.20
C PHE A 39 -10.29 -9.06 -5.20
N ASN A 40 -10.81 -9.71 -4.17
CA ASN A 40 -12.26 -9.95 -4.04
C ASN A 40 -13.03 -8.63 -3.88
N SER A 41 -12.50 -7.66 -3.14
CA SER A 41 -13.11 -6.33 -3.02
C SER A 41 -13.19 -5.62 -4.37
N ALA A 42 -12.14 -5.72 -5.19
CA ALA A 42 -12.14 -5.14 -6.53
C ALA A 42 -13.23 -5.75 -7.42
N VAL A 43 -13.41 -7.08 -7.38
CA VAL A 43 -14.48 -7.75 -8.12
C VAL A 43 -15.86 -7.28 -7.64
N ILE A 44 -16.06 -7.15 -6.32
CA ILE A 44 -17.33 -6.64 -5.77
C ILE A 44 -17.59 -5.20 -6.24
N TRP A 45 -16.57 -4.34 -6.28
CA TRP A 45 -16.74 -2.97 -6.77
C TRP A 45 -17.07 -2.92 -8.26
N VAL A 46 -16.46 -3.78 -9.07
CA VAL A 46 -16.82 -3.91 -10.49
C VAL A 46 -18.27 -4.39 -10.65
N LEU A 47 -18.73 -5.34 -9.82
CA LEU A 47 -20.14 -5.77 -9.81
C LEU A 47 -21.13 -4.67 -9.39
N LEU A 48 -20.65 -3.64 -8.70
CA LEU A 48 -21.41 -2.45 -8.29
C LEU A 48 -21.23 -1.26 -9.25
N ASP A 49 -20.78 -1.49 -10.48
CA ASP A 49 -20.51 -0.49 -11.52
C ASP A 49 -19.47 0.58 -11.13
N ALA A 50 -18.64 0.32 -10.11
CA ALA A 50 -17.52 1.16 -9.71
C ALA A 50 -16.21 0.67 -10.37
N GLU A 51 -16.19 0.59 -11.69
CA GLU A 51 -15.10 0.00 -12.48
C GLU A 51 -13.74 0.65 -12.20
N PHE A 52 -13.69 1.99 -12.22
CA PHE A 52 -12.45 2.73 -11.99
C PHE A 52 -11.85 2.39 -10.62
N LEU A 53 -12.68 2.33 -9.59
CA LEU A 53 -12.23 2.03 -8.23
C LEU A 53 -11.68 0.60 -8.12
N GLY A 54 -12.34 -0.37 -8.75
CA GLY A 54 -11.89 -1.77 -8.80
C GLY A 54 -10.53 -1.91 -9.51
N ILE A 55 -10.36 -1.25 -10.67
CA ILE A 55 -9.11 -1.28 -11.43
C ILE A 55 -7.96 -0.65 -10.63
N VAL A 56 -8.19 0.53 -10.03
CA VAL A 56 -7.17 1.22 -9.21
C VAL A 56 -6.79 0.39 -7.99
N LEU A 57 -7.74 -0.29 -7.34
CA LEU A 57 -7.43 -1.18 -6.22
C LEU A 57 -6.48 -2.31 -6.64
N VAL A 58 -6.75 -2.96 -7.76
CA VAL A 58 -5.87 -4.04 -8.25
C VAL A 58 -4.51 -3.49 -8.69
N LEU A 59 -4.49 -2.39 -9.45
CA LEU A 59 -3.24 -1.86 -10.00
C LEU A 59 -2.32 -1.29 -8.91
N VAL A 60 -2.86 -0.47 -8.01
CA VAL A 60 -2.07 0.25 -7.01
C VAL A 60 -1.93 -0.56 -5.72
N TYR A 61 -3.05 -1.00 -5.12
CA TYR A 61 -2.97 -1.69 -3.83
C TYR A 61 -2.39 -3.09 -3.98
N VAL A 62 -2.91 -3.89 -4.88
CA VAL A 62 -2.41 -5.26 -5.09
C VAL A 62 -1.07 -5.23 -5.83
N GLY A 63 -1.00 -4.52 -6.96
CA GLY A 63 0.16 -4.56 -7.85
C GLY A 63 1.40 -3.84 -7.30
N ALA A 64 1.26 -2.66 -6.70
CA ALA A 64 2.40 -1.88 -6.21
C ALA A 64 2.61 -2.05 -4.70
N VAL A 65 1.59 -1.73 -3.88
CA VAL A 65 1.75 -1.64 -2.43
C VAL A 65 1.93 -3.01 -1.79
N MET A 66 1.06 -3.96 -2.12
CA MET A 66 1.10 -5.29 -1.48
C MET A 66 2.29 -6.13 -1.92
N VAL A 67 2.71 -6.01 -3.18
CA VAL A 67 3.93 -6.70 -3.65
C VAL A 67 5.16 -6.17 -2.91
N LEU A 68 5.29 -4.83 -2.78
CA LEU A 68 6.37 -4.25 -1.99
C LEU A 68 6.30 -4.68 -0.52
N PHE A 69 5.10 -4.67 0.07
CA PHE A 69 4.88 -5.11 1.44
C PHE A 69 5.26 -6.58 1.66
N LEU A 70 4.91 -7.47 0.72
CA LEU A 70 5.32 -8.87 0.73
C LEU A 70 6.84 -9.02 0.74
N PHE A 71 7.56 -8.27 -0.11
CA PHE A 71 9.02 -8.29 -0.11
C PHE A 71 9.60 -7.85 1.25
N VAL A 72 9.06 -6.78 1.82
CA VAL A 72 9.51 -6.26 3.12
C VAL A 72 9.26 -7.29 4.23
N VAL A 73 8.06 -7.87 4.29
CA VAL A 73 7.70 -8.86 5.32
C VAL A 73 8.53 -10.14 5.19
N MET A 74 8.85 -10.55 3.96
CA MET A 74 9.69 -11.73 3.72
C MET A 74 11.16 -11.48 4.08
N MET A 75 11.66 -10.24 3.92
CA MET A 75 13.04 -9.88 4.27
C MET A 75 13.24 -9.56 5.76
N LEU A 76 12.18 -9.19 6.47
CA LEU A 76 12.21 -8.90 7.90
C LEU A 76 11.99 -10.18 8.71
N ASP A 77 13.01 -10.59 9.43
CA ASP A 77 12.89 -11.66 10.44
C ASP A 77 12.20 -11.12 11.69
N ILE A 78 10.86 -11.09 11.66
CA ILE A 78 10.04 -10.57 12.75
C ILE A 78 9.86 -11.66 13.80
N ASN A 79 10.43 -11.45 15.00
CA ASN A 79 10.22 -12.34 16.12
C ASN A 79 8.80 -12.18 16.70
N LEU A 80 7.86 -12.96 16.18
CA LEU A 80 6.43 -12.93 16.53
C LEU A 80 6.14 -13.40 17.96
N GLU A 81 7.03 -14.17 18.58
CA GLU A 81 6.81 -14.69 19.93
C GLU A 81 6.76 -13.59 20.99
N ARG A 82 7.54 -12.52 20.80
CA ARG A 82 7.54 -11.37 21.73
C ARG A 82 6.28 -10.52 21.64
N LEU A 83 5.69 -10.39 20.45
CA LEU A 83 4.50 -9.56 20.22
C LEU A 83 3.22 -10.20 20.78
N ARG A 84 3.20 -11.51 21.01
CA ARG A 84 2.01 -12.24 21.47
C ARG A 84 1.79 -12.21 22.98
N LYS A 85 2.82 -12.02 23.78
CA LYS A 85 2.72 -12.12 25.23
C LYS A 85 1.87 -11.00 25.86
N ASP A 86 1.82 -9.84 25.22
CA ASP A 86 1.10 -8.67 25.76
C ASP A 86 -0.36 -8.57 25.32
N PHE A 87 -0.79 -9.40 24.36
CA PHE A 87 -2.15 -9.35 23.80
C PHE A 87 -3.24 -9.93 24.71
N VAL A 88 -2.86 -10.79 25.64
CA VAL A 88 -3.82 -11.55 26.48
C VAL A 88 -4.48 -10.67 27.55
N GLY A 89 -3.86 -9.55 27.94
CA GLY A 89 -4.37 -8.70 29.04
C GLY A 89 -5.62 -7.88 28.71
N TYR A 90 -5.83 -7.52 27.45
CA TYR A 90 -6.88 -6.57 27.03
C TYR A 90 -8.04 -7.21 26.24
N TRP A 91 -8.11 -8.54 26.19
CA TRP A 91 -9.15 -9.23 25.44
C TRP A 91 -10.58 -8.81 25.76
N PRO A 92 -10.98 -8.54 27.04
CA PRO A 92 -12.36 -8.15 27.32
C PRO A 92 -12.70 -6.77 26.75
N LEU A 93 -11.75 -5.82 26.77
CA LEU A 93 -11.92 -4.51 26.15
C LEU A 93 -12.06 -4.63 24.64
N THR A 94 -11.23 -5.47 24.01
CA THR A 94 -11.29 -5.71 22.56
C THR A 94 -12.62 -6.30 22.12
N VAL A 95 -13.13 -7.28 22.88
CA VAL A 95 -14.45 -7.87 22.60
C VAL A 95 -15.59 -6.86 22.82
N ALA A 96 -15.50 -6.02 23.86
CA ALA A 96 -16.49 -4.98 24.11
C ALA A 96 -16.53 -3.94 22.97
N VAL A 97 -15.37 -3.46 22.53
CA VAL A 97 -15.29 -2.52 21.42
C VAL A 97 -15.76 -3.15 20.10
N ALA A 98 -15.34 -4.36 19.79
CA ALA A 98 -15.80 -5.07 18.60
C ALA A 98 -17.32 -5.29 18.63
N GLY A 99 -17.87 -5.73 19.76
CA GLY A 99 -19.31 -5.89 19.96
C GLY A 99 -20.08 -4.59 19.81
N PHE A 100 -19.55 -3.48 20.33
CA PHE A 100 -20.14 -2.16 20.15
C PHE A 100 -20.17 -1.73 18.67
N VAL A 101 -19.09 -1.92 17.95
CA VAL A 101 -19.03 -1.60 16.50
C VAL A 101 -20.04 -2.43 15.71
N VAL A 102 -20.11 -3.74 15.96
CA VAL A 102 -21.08 -4.62 15.30
C VAL A 102 -22.52 -4.20 15.64
N PHE A 103 -22.79 -3.92 16.90
CA PHE A 103 -24.11 -3.43 17.34
C PHE A 103 -24.48 -2.10 16.66
N ALA A 104 -23.56 -1.15 16.62
CA ALA A 104 -23.77 0.14 15.93
C ALA A 104 -24.05 -0.06 14.43
N MET A 105 -23.31 -0.93 13.75
CA MET A 105 -23.56 -1.24 12.34
C MET A 105 -24.92 -1.87 12.10
N ILE A 106 -25.31 -2.85 12.94
CA ILE A 106 -26.63 -3.47 12.86
C ILE A 106 -27.74 -2.42 13.06
N ASN A 107 -27.60 -1.54 14.06
CA ASN A 107 -28.57 -0.46 14.28
C ASN A 107 -28.70 0.47 13.07
N VAL A 108 -27.59 0.90 12.47
CA VAL A 108 -27.62 1.76 11.27
C VAL A 108 -28.36 1.06 10.11
N ILE A 109 -28.11 -0.21 9.90
CA ILE A 109 -28.78 -1.00 8.86
C ILE A 109 -30.28 -1.13 9.17
N VAL A 110 -30.63 -1.52 10.39
CA VAL A 110 -32.03 -1.73 10.82
C VAL A 110 -32.81 -0.43 10.77
N VAL A 111 -32.27 0.69 11.29
CA VAL A 111 -32.93 2.00 11.24
C VAL A 111 -33.15 2.47 9.81
N LYS A 112 -32.18 2.27 8.93
CA LYS A 112 -32.36 2.60 7.49
C LYS A 112 -33.42 1.73 6.82
N HIS A 113 -33.50 0.45 7.16
CA HIS A 113 -34.53 -0.44 6.61
C HIS A 113 -35.91 -0.18 7.21
N LEU A 114 -36.03 0.10 8.53
CA LEU A 114 -37.29 0.40 9.18
C LEU A 114 -37.76 1.83 8.97
N GLY A 115 -36.84 2.78 8.69
CA GLY A 115 -37.14 4.21 8.47
C GLY A 115 -37.81 4.53 7.13
N GLY A 116 -38.29 3.54 6.39
CA GLY A 116 -39.11 3.77 5.17
C GLY A 116 -38.36 4.42 3.99
N ALA A 117 -37.04 4.66 4.11
CA ALA A 117 -36.20 4.87 2.96
C ALA A 117 -35.97 3.52 2.28
N ALA A 118 -37.11 2.89 1.84
CA ALA A 118 -37.03 1.79 0.90
C ALA A 118 -35.94 2.11 -0.11
N LEU A 119 -35.03 1.18 -0.31
CA LEU A 119 -34.10 1.16 -1.41
C LEU A 119 -34.83 1.71 -2.64
N LYS A 120 -34.74 3.01 -2.87
CA LYS A 120 -35.16 3.57 -4.16
C LYS A 120 -34.28 2.80 -5.14
N THR A 121 -34.92 1.95 -5.92
CA THR A 121 -34.26 1.24 -7.01
C THR A 121 -33.40 2.28 -7.70
N ALA A 122 -32.09 2.12 -7.67
CA ALA A 122 -31.19 3.05 -8.32
C ALA A 122 -31.69 3.23 -9.74
N PRO A 123 -31.80 4.47 -10.25
CA PRO A 123 -32.26 4.71 -11.60
C PRO A 123 -31.42 3.85 -12.54
N ALA A 124 -32.08 3.21 -13.50
CA ALA A 124 -31.40 2.36 -14.47
C ALA A 124 -30.27 3.14 -15.10
N ILE A 125 -29.06 2.64 -14.98
CA ILE A 125 -27.86 3.26 -15.56
C ILE A 125 -28.04 3.25 -17.07
N ALA A 126 -27.86 4.42 -17.71
CA ALA A 126 -27.96 4.53 -19.16
C ALA A 126 -26.94 3.61 -19.82
N ALA A 127 -27.31 2.98 -20.94
CA ALA A 127 -26.46 2.02 -21.64
C ALA A 127 -25.12 2.60 -22.12
N ASP A 128 -25.00 3.92 -22.21
CA ASP A 128 -23.78 4.67 -22.59
C ASP A 128 -23.07 5.31 -21.38
N TYR A 129 -23.39 4.89 -20.16
CA TYR A 129 -22.76 5.41 -18.95
C TYR A 129 -21.36 4.82 -18.77
N SER A 130 -20.36 5.69 -18.63
CA SER A 130 -18.98 5.31 -18.28
C SER A 130 -18.61 5.94 -16.95
N ASN A 131 -18.49 5.10 -15.92
CA ASN A 131 -18.05 5.50 -14.57
C ASN A 131 -16.71 6.24 -14.60
N THR A 132 -15.75 5.75 -15.36
CA THR A 132 -14.41 6.35 -15.49
C THR A 132 -14.46 7.74 -16.09
N ARG A 133 -15.29 7.95 -17.13
CA ARG A 133 -15.46 9.26 -17.79
C ARG A 133 -16.11 10.28 -16.86
N ASP A 134 -17.19 9.89 -16.20
CA ASP A 134 -17.95 10.77 -15.31
C ASP A 134 -17.09 11.18 -14.10
N LEU A 135 -16.41 10.23 -13.48
CA LEU A 135 -15.47 10.49 -12.40
C LEU A 135 -14.33 11.43 -12.85
N GLY A 136 -13.77 11.21 -14.05
CA GLY A 136 -12.73 12.06 -14.61
C GLY A 136 -13.21 13.49 -14.81
N VAL A 137 -14.39 13.69 -15.40
CA VAL A 137 -14.96 15.02 -15.58
C VAL A 137 -15.17 15.72 -14.24
N GLN A 138 -15.75 15.03 -13.24
CA GLN A 138 -15.97 15.61 -11.92
C GLN A 138 -14.66 15.97 -11.21
N LEU A 139 -13.64 15.13 -11.32
CA LEU A 139 -12.34 15.33 -10.70
C LEU A 139 -11.61 16.55 -11.25
N PHE A 140 -11.64 16.74 -12.57
CA PHE A 140 -10.96 17.85 -13.23
C PHE A 140 -11.78 19.16 -13.33
N THR A 141 -13.07 19.14 -12.97
CA THR A 141 -13.92 20.33 -12.94
C THR A 141 -14.26 20.74 -11.52
N ARG A 142 -15.19 20.03 -10.89
CA ARG A 142 -15.72 20.37 -9.56
C ARG A 142 -14.72 20.13 -8.43
N TYR A 143 -13.94 19.08 -8.52
CA TYR A 143 -12.96 18.65 -7.50
C TYR A 143 -11.52 18.90 -7.91
N ALA A 144 -11.25 19.81 -8.83
CA ALA A 144 -9.90 20.12 -9.32
C ALA A 144 -8.95 20.57 -8.19
N TYR A 145 -9.43 21.42 -7.27
CA TYR A 145 -8.61 21.87 -6.14
C TYR A 145 -8.23 20.72 -5.16
N PRO A 146 -9.17 19.91 -4.64
CA PRO A 146 -8.83 18.73 -3.85
C PRO A 146 -7.87 17.75 -4.57
N ALA A 147 -8.06 17.55 -5.87
CA ALA A 147 -7.18 16.69 -6.67
C ALA A 147 -5.74 17.21 -6.73
N GLN A 148 -5.56 18.53 -6.89
CA GLN A 148 -4.24 19.17 -6.86
C GLN A 148 -3.58 19.05 -5.49
N VAL A 149 -4.32 19.24 -4.40
CA VAL A 149 -3.80 19.04 -3.03
C VAL A 149 -3.36 17.60 -2.83
N ALA A 150 -4.14 16.62 -3.28
CA ALA A 150 -3.77 15.21 -3.22
C ALA A 150 -2.48 14.93 -4.01
N ALA A 151 -2.33 15.53 -5.19
CA ALA A 151 -1.11 15.40 -5.99
C ALA A 151 0.13 15.95 -5.27
N VAL A 152 0.01 17.11 -4.59
CA VAL A 152 1.09 17.67 -3.78
C VAL A 152 1.46 16.77 -2.61
N ILE A 153 0.47 16.19 -1.92
CA ILE A 153 0.70 15.23 -0.83
C ILE A 153 1.47 14.01 -1.34
N LEU A 154 1.07 13.46 -2.49
CA LEU A 154 1.77 12.33 -3.11
C LEU A 154 3.21 12.68 -3.51
N LEU A 155 3.44 13.89 -4.03
CA LEU A 155 4.78 14.39 -4.36
C LEU A 155 5.66 14.44 -3.10
N VAL A 156 5.16 15.07 -2.03
CA VAL A 156 5.89 15.15 -0.75
C VAL A 156 6.17 13.77 -0.18
N ALA A 157 5.20 12.86 -0.22
CA ALA A 157 5.39 11.49 0.24
C ALA A 157 6.47 10.76 -0.56
N SER A 158 6.51 10.93 -1.88
CA SER A 158 7.54 10.34 -2.75
C SER A 158 8.94 10.88 -2.43
N ILE A 159 9.07 12.20 -2.26
CA ILE A 159 10.33 12.83 -1.87
C ILE A 159 10.78 12.32 -0.49
N ALA A 160 9.87 12.28 0.49
CA ALA A 160 10.17 11.79 1.82
C ALA A 160 10.64 10.32 1.81
N ALA A 161 10.01 9.46 1.02
CA ALA A 161 10.41 8.07 0.86
C ALA A 161 11.84 7.95 0.32
N ILE A 162 12.20 8.75 -0.70
CA ILE A 162 13.54 8.76 -1.28
C ILE A 162 14.57 9.27 -0.26
N VAL A 163 14.28 10.37 0.44
CA VAL A 163 15.21 10.98 1.42
C VAL A 163 15.46 10.03 2.60
N LEU A 164 14.42 9.37 3.11
CA LEU A 164 14.54 8.42 4.23
C LEU A 164 15.31 7.14 3.86
N THR A 165 15.24 6.71 2.60
CA THR A 165 15.98 5.53 2.12
C THR A 165 17.39 5.86 1.66
N LEU A 166 17.72 7.15 1.47
CA LEU A 166 19.03 7.59 1.01
C LEU A 166 20.09 7.36 2.09
N ARG A 167 20.85 6.28 1.95
CA ARG A 167 21.97 5.98 2.85
C ARG A 167 23.25 6.67 2.38
N GLN A 168 23.64 7.74 3.06
CA GLN A 168 24.98 8.31 2.88
C GLN A 168 26.01 7.42 3.58
N ARG A 169 26.97 6.89 2.83
CA ARG A 169 28.10 6.13 3.39
C ARG A 169 29.03 7.10 4.12
N LYS A 170 28.93 7.18 5.43
CA LYS A 170 29.91 7.87 6.27
C LYS A 170 31.22 7.08 6.26
N GLY A 171 32.31 7.67 5.78
CA GLY A 171 33.65 7.07 5.79
C GLY A 171 34.17 6.53 4.46
N GLY A 172 33.40 6.58 3.39
CA GLY A 172 33.95 6.38 2.05
C GLY A 172 34.77 7.61 1.63
N LYS A 173 35.98 7.41 1.09
CA LYS A 173 36.72 8.51 0.44
C LYS A 173 36.00 8.83 -0.87
N PRO A 174 35.25 9.94 -0.97
CA PRO A 174 34.58 10.30 -2.23
C PRO A 174 35.65 10.54 -3.30
N GLN A 175 35.52 9.88 -4.43
CA GLN A 175 36.40 10.11 -5.56
C GLN A 175 35.98 11.42 -6.23
N ASP A 176 36.91 12.36 -6.31
CA ASP A 176 36.75 13.57 -7.10
C ASP A 176 37.36 13.35 -8.48
N ILE A 177 36.51 13.00 -9.42
CA ILE A 177 36.90 12.65 -10.81
C ILE A 177 37.63 13.84 -11.45
N ALA A 178 37.17 15.08 -11.21
CA ALA A 178 37.79 16.28 -11.77
C ALA A 178 39.22 16.46 -11.28
N LYS A 179 39.49 16.24 -9.99
CA LYS A 179 40.86 16.29 -9.41
C LYS A 179 41.72 15.14 -9.94
N GLN A 180 41.15 13.94 -10.10
CA GLN A 180 41.90 12.79 -10.60
C GLN A 180 42.36 12.99 -12.07
N VAL A 181 41.50 13.54 -12.91
CA VAL A 181 41.81 13.82 -14.34
C VAL A 181 42.76 15.01 -14.48
N ALA A 182 42.69 16.00 -13.59
CA ALA A 182 43.55 17.20 -13.61
C ALA A 182 44.97 16.95 -13.10
N VAL A 183 45.25 15.76 -12.49
CA VAL A 183 46.61 15.45 -11.95
C VAL A 183 47.64 15.32 -13.07
N ARG A 184 48.69 16.12 -12.97
CA ARG A 184 49.83 16.06 -13.87
C ARG A 184 50.99 15.25 -13.27
N ALA A 185 51.90 14.73 -14.12
CA ALA A 185 53.03 13.93 -13.67
C ALA A 185 53.87 14.66 -12.62
N ARG A 186 54.09 15.98 -12.76
CA ARG A 186 54.80 16.82 -11.81
C ARG A 186 54.17 16.87 -10.41
N ASP A 187 52.90 16.59 -10.29
CA ASP A 187 52.19 16.66 -9.01
C ASP A 187 52.31 15.35 -8.21
N ARG A 188 52.73 14.26 -8.91
CA ARG A 188 52.79 12.90 -8.37
C ARG A 188 54.18 12.29 -8.34
N VAL A 189 55.09 12.78 -9.18
CA VAL A 189 56.44 12.25 -9.32
C VAL A 189 57.46 13.19 -8.73
N ARG A 190 58.24 12.72 -7.75
CA ARG A 190 59.36 13.42 -7.18
C ARG A 190 60.63 12.61 -7.43
N LEU A 191 61.63 13.20 -8.10
CA LEU A 191 62.92 12.56 -8.28
C LEU A 191 63.67 12.59 -6.94
N VAL A 192 63.99 11.43 -6.42
CA VAL A 192 64.80 11.29 -5.21
C VAL A 192 66.21 10.87 -5.63
N LYS A 193 67.21 11.70 -5.34
CA LYS A 193 68.60 11.32 -5.56
C LYS A 193 69.00 10.34 -4.45
N MET A 194 69.16 9.11 -4.77
CA MET A 194 69.70 8.07 -3.87
C MET A 194 71.06 7.67 -4.39
N ALA A 195 72.02 7.31 -3.47
CA ALA A 195 73.26 6.71 -3.87
C ALA A 195 72.99 5.36 -4.54
N SER A 196 73.70 5.11 -5.66
CA SER A 196 73.53 3.79 -6.33
C SER A 196 74.01 2.67 -5.45
N GLU A 197 73.17 1.65 -5.29
CA GLU A 197 73.51 0.43 -4.55
C GLU A 197 74.68 -0.26 -5.26
N LYS A 198 75.82 -0.47 -4.50
CA LYS A 198 76.94 -1.25 -5.03
C LYS A 198 76.50 -2.68 -5.12
N ARG A 199 76.57 -3.25 -6.34
CA ARG A 199 76.40 -4.71 -6.50
C ARG A 199 77.36 -5.45 -5.62
N PRO A 200 76.95 -6.52 -4.91
CA PRO A 200 77.82 -7.38 -4.15
C PRO A 200 78.81 -8.10 -5.03
#